data_421b1619717360f804dadaa6b13a0727
#
_entry.id   421b1619717360f804dadaa6b13a0727
#
_cell.length_a   1.000
_cell.length_b   1.000
_cell.length_c   1.000
_cell.angle_alpha   90.00
_cell.angle_beta   90.00
_cell.angle_gamma   90.00
#
_symmetry.space_group_name_H-M   'P 1'
#
loop_
_entity.id
_entity.type
_entity.pdbx_description
1 polymer ?
#
loop_
_entity_poly.entity_id
_entity_poly.type
_entity_poly.pdbx_seq_one_letter_code
_entity_poly.pdbx_strand_id
1 'polypeptide(L)'
;CKLAHTSSAVQGDAKRPDYDTGGVYWDLIAEGDSNFVTTTRGDLLTRNATQNIRLGIGTSGSLLKSDGTDVSWALPGVTTNVYFVAKHGADNDPATDTGRGTSLEKPFLTIKYAIEWMNANVAAGTNKTLYVKTGLYEEQLPIVVGANTQVIGDGLRSAKVGPAAGNSTASGLTNTPNSRADMFRVRNGVTFSGFTFQGMAGTMGTADSFGVQRPNTADGATRSGVIFALDPGTGPTDTATHITTKSPFIQNCTHIGSGSVGIKIDGSLHNAGNRSILANDFTQIPDNGVGVWALNNAKSELVSVFTYYAHHGYLCDSGAVIRSLNSNNSYGEYGSTSTGIDANETPYTGTVDLRNNEATVGRVLVSGSGIGRLELEYAGETYTSASIAIAGSGASGAASANINDGAVKHIKVNTRGSTHFTTSGFAQAGTSSTIKLAASDSQPDDFYNGMRITVYTG
;
A
#
# COMPACT_ATOMS: atom_id res chain seq x y z
N CYS A 1 -30.47 -32.09 56.25
CA CYS A 1 -31.54 -33.03 56.17
C CYS A 1 -32.73 -32.53 57.02
N LYS A 2 -33.83 -32.13 56.40
CA LYS A 2 -35.00 -31.56 57.15
C LYS A 2 -36.19 -32.55 57.22
N LEU A 3 -35.92 -33.79 56.91
CA LEU A 3 -36.98 -34.81 57.17
C LEU A 3 -36.80 -35.32 58.58
N ALA A 4 -37.88 -35.32 59.35
CA ALA A 4 -37.89 -35.88 60.67
C ALA A 4 -37.55 -37.39 60.54
N HIS A 5 -36.37 -37.68 60.95
CA HIS A 5 -35.91 -39.04 61.03
C HIS A 5 -35.99 -39.52 62.46
N THR A 6 -36.72 -40.59 62.66
CA THR A 6 -36.74 -41.22 63.97
C THR A 6 -35.50 -42.13 64.01
N SER A 7 -34.46 -41.61 64.68
CA SER A 7 -33.22 -42.39 64.89
C SER A 7 -33.49 -43.60 65.78
N SER A 8 -33.12 -44.76 65.30
CA SER A 8 -33.09 -46.00 66.14
C SER A 8 -31.78 -46.04 66.92
N ALA A 9 -31.87 -46.38 68.17
CA ALA A 9 -30.70 -46.57 69.04
C ALA A 9 -30.02 -47.92 68.84
N VAL A 10 -30.59 -48.79 67.94
CA VAL A 10 -30.05 -50.13 67.72
C VAL A 10 -29.08 -50.06 66.55
N GLN A 11 -27.86 -50.49 66.81
CA GLN A 11 -26.82 -50.65 65.81
C GLN A 11 -27.30 -51.67 64.74
N GLY A 12 -27.32 -51.29 63.47
CA GLY A 12 -27.78 -52.14 62.37
C GLY A 12 -29.20 -51.88 61.92
N ASP A 13 -29.87 -50.81 62.38
CA ASP A 13 -31.14 -50.37 61.91
C ASP A 13 -31.00 -49.68 60.53
N ALA A 14 -31.68 -50.21 59.52
CA ALA A 14 -31.68 -49.72 58.14
C ALA A 14 -32.19 -48.27 58.02
N LYS A 15 -32.75 -47.70 59.09
CA LYS A 15 -33.21 -46.29 59.12
C LYS A 15 -32.18 -45.28 59.62
N ARG A 16 -31.02 -45.75 59.98
CA ARG A 16 -29.92 -44.84 60.37
C ARG A 16 -29.17 -44.32 59.12
N PRO A 17 -28.82 -43.06 59.12
CA PRO A 17 -28.12 -42.48 57.98
C PRO A 17 -26.77 -43.14 57.66
N ASP A 18 -26.13 -43.74 58.66
CA ASP A 18 -24.82 -44.45 58.56
C ASP A 18 -24.98 -45.92 58.17
N TYR A 19 -26.17 -46.43 57.96
CA TYR A 19 -26.40 -47.84 57.71
C TYR A 19 -27.29 -48.14 56.51
N ASP A 20 -27.50 -47.16 55.65
CA ASP A 20 -28.30 -47.35 54.43
C ASP A 20 -27.39 -47.95 53.34
N THR A 21 -27.40 -49.28 53.18
CA THR A 21 -26.66 -49.98 52.16
C THR A 21 -27.44 -50.08 50.84
N GLY A 22 -28.68 -49.57 50.79
CA GLY A 22 -29.57 -49.75 49.65
C GLY A 22 -30.00 -48.48 48.87
N GLY A 23 -29.64 -47.29 49.33
CA GLY A 23 -29.99 -46.05 48.67
C GLY A 23 -31.50 -45.74 48.65
N VAL A 24 -32.31 -46.45 49.37
CA VAL A 24 -33.80 -46.34 49.30
C VAL A 24 -34.36 -45.22 50.19
N TYR A 25 -33.60 -44.85 51.24
CA TYR A 25 -34.07 -43.88 52.24
C TYR A 25 -33.21 -42.62 52.32
N TRP A 26 -32.03 -42.65 51.76
CA TRP A 26 -31.10 -41.56 51.81
C TRP A 26 -30.39 -41.40 50.47
N ASP A 27 -30.75 -40.36 49.77
CA ASP A 27 -29.82 -39.84 48.77
C ASP A 27 -28.59 -39.30 49.49
N LEU A 28 -27.46 -39.83 49.23
CA LEU A 28 -26.18 -39.33 49.75
C LEU A 28 -25.91 -37.96 49.12
N ILE A 29 -26.56 -36.94 49.72
CA ILE A 29 -26.25 -35.55 49.38
C ILE A 29 -24.89 -35.15 49.99
N ALA A 30 -24.27 -36.04 50.80
CA ALA A 30 -23.07 -35.73 51.59
C ALA A 30 -21.98 -36.80 51.58
N GLU A 31 -21.93 -37.73 50.63
CA GLU A 31 -20.65 -38.33 50.35
C GLU A 31 -19.78 -37.24 49.83
N GLY A 32 -18.80 -36.88 50.62
CA GLY A 32 -17.72 -35.99 50.20
C GLY A 32 -16.95 -36.60 49.06
N ASP A 33 -17.61 -36.64 47.87
CA ASP A 33 -16.89 -36.86 46.63
C ASP A 33 -15.84 -35.72 46.59
N SER A 34 -14.61 -36.11 46.59
CA SER A 34 -13.47 -35.15 46.47
C SER A 34 -13.60 -34.26 45.27
N ASN A 35 -14.53 -34.57 44.35
CA ASN A 35 -14.86 -33.79 43.16
C ASN A 35 -15.74 -32.56 43.45
N PHE A 36 -16.34 -32.44 44.67
CA PHE A 36 -17.13 -31.27 45.06
C PHE A 36 -16.32 -30.19 45.77
N VAL A 37 -15.00 -30.34 45.90
CA VAL A 37 -14.16 -29.42 46.67
C VAL A 37 -13.70 -28.29 45.74
N THR A 38 -14.31 -27.14 45.83
CA THR A 38 -13.68 -25.89 45.42
C THR A 38 -12.62 -25.52 46.46
N THR A 39 -11.36 -25.38 46.04
CA THR A 39 -10.25 -25.17 46.94
C THR A 39 -9.75 -23.73 46.97
N THR A 40 -10.18 -22.94 45.99
CA THR A 40 -9.73 -21.57 45.80
C THR A 40 -10.91 -20.64 45.60
N ARG A 41 -10.84 -19.43 46.13
CA ARG A 41 -11.86 -18.41 45.90
C ARG A 41 -12.05 -18.19 44.39
N GLY A 42 -13.30 -18.27 43.90
CA GLY A 42 -13.67 -18.10 42.50
C GLY A 42 -13.70 -19.39 41.68
N ASP A 43 -13.40 -20.53 42.28
CA ASP A 43 -13.61 -21.83 41.64
C ASP A 43 -15.09 -22.07 41.33
N LEU A 44 -15.36 -22.74 40.22
CA LEU A 44 -16.69 -23.19 39.83
C LEU A 44 -16.75 -24.71 39.86
N LEU A 45 -17.95 -25.21 40.20
CA LEU A 45 -18.26 -26.61 40.02
C LEU A 45 -18.92 -26.80 38.66
N THR A 46 -18.40 -27.70 37.87
CA THR A 46 -18.98 -28.05 36.55
C THR A 46 -19.01 -29.57 36.41
N ARG A 47 -19.64 -30.06 35.35
CA ARG A 47 -19.72 -31.48 35.04
C ARG A 47 -19.16 -31.76 33.66
N ASN A 48 -18.26 -32.71 33.54
CA ASN A 48 -17.84 -33.29 32.27
C ASN A 48 -18.75 -34.50 31.92
N ALA A 49 -18.37 -35.24 30.90
CA ALA A 49 -19.21 -36.39 30.43
C ALA A 49 -19.47 -37.47 31.52
N THR A 50 -18.60 -37.57 32.51
CA THR A 50 -18.64 -38.70 33.49
C THR A 50 -18.87 -38.27 34.92
N GLN A 51 -18.36 -37.11 35.35
CA GLN A 51 -18.38 -36.72 36.77
C GLN A 51 -18.43 -35.20 36.96
N ASN A 52 -18.73 -34.76 38.15
CA ASN A 52 -18.58 -33.40 38.58
C ASN A 52 -17.09 -33.08 38.74
N ILE A 53 -16.66 -31.94 38.22
CA ILE A 53 -15.28 -31.50 38.26
C ILE A 53 -15.18 -30.06 38.76
N ARG A 54 -14.05 -29.75 39.36
CA ARG A 54 -13.67 -28.38 39.71
C ARG A 54 -13.15 -27.67 38.46
N LEU A 55 -13.70 -26.52 38.12
CA LEU A 55 -13.12 -25.57 37.20
C LEU A 55 -12.47 -24.45 38.04
N GLY A 56 -11.14 -24.46 38.13
CA GLY A 56 -10.39 -23.41 38.82
C GLY A 56 -10.66 -22.05 38.23
N ILE A 57 -10.46 -20.98 39.01
CA ILE A 57 -10.62 -19.62 38.54
C ILE A 57 -9.75 -19.33 37.31
N GLY A 58 -10.33 -18.71 36.29
CA GLY A 58 -9.62 -18.28 35.08
C GLY A 58 -8.68 -17.10 35.34
N THR A 59 -7.83 -16.82 34.37
CA THR A 59 -7.00 -15.60 34.39
C THR A 59 -7.87 -14.35 34.37
N SER A 60 -7.36 -13.24 34.91
CA SER A 60 -8.07 -11.95 34.89
C SER A 60 -8.54 -11.61 33.48
N GLY A 61 -9.79 -11.17 33.34
CA GLY A 61 -10.41 -10.84 32.03
C GLY A 61 -11.00 -12.04 31.28
N SER A 62 -10.86 -13.28 31.77
CA SER A 62 -11.47 -14.44 31.15
C SER A 62 -12.98 -14.49 31.38
N LEU A 63 -13.70 -14.94 30.36
CA LEU A 63 -15.12 -15.26 30.40
C LEU A 63 -15.33 -16.77 30.35
N LEU A 64 -16.37 -17.24 31.03
CA LEU A 64 -16.81 -18.63 30.91
C LEU A 64 -17.37 -18.85 29.50
N LYS A 65 -16.80 -19.80 28.78
CA LYS A 65 -17.18 -20.15 27.40
C LYS A 65 -17.59 -21.62 27.36
N SER A 66 -18.63 -21.92 26.58
CA SER A 66 -18.97 -23.28 26.19
C SER A 66 -18.51 -23.57 24.78
N ASP A 67 -17.99 -24.78 24.52
CA ASP A 67 -17.73 -25.30 23.18
C ASP A 67 -18.91 -26.13 22.64
N GLY A 68 -20.02 -26.18 23.38
CA GLY A 68 -21.20 -26.99 23.07
C GLY A 68 -21.22 -28.30 23.84
N THR A 69 -20.14 -28.68 24.48
CA THR A 69 -20.00 -29.92 25.29
C THR A 69 -19.60 -29.58 26.71
N ASP A 70 -18.49 -28.83 26.84
CA ASP A 70 -17.93 -28.48 28.14
C ASP A 70 -17.81 -26.94 28.30
N VAL A 71 -17.58 -26.49 29.53
CA VAL A 71 -17.29 -25.10 29.85
C VAL A 71 -15.80 -24.92 30.16
N SER A 72 -15.24 -23.82 29.72
CA SER A 72 -13.86 -23.45 29.95
C SER A 72 -13.70 -21.93 30.07
N TRP A 73 -12.60 -21.49 30.66
CA TRP A 73 -12.25 -20.07 30.65
C TRP A 73 -11.60 -19.69 29.32
N ALA A 74 -12.07 -18.63 28.70
CA ALA A 74 -11.48 -18.07 27.48
C ALA A 74 -11.44 -16.55 27.56
N LEU A 75 -10.39 -15.96 27.02
CA LEU A 75 -10.36 -14.51 26.83
C LEU A 75 -11.40 -14.09 25.78
N PRO A 76 -12.17 -13.00 26.04
CA PRO A 76 -13.15 -12.53 25.08
C PRO A 76 -12.46 -12.08 23.78
N GLY A 77 -13.04 -12.46 22.63
CA GLY A 77 -12.63 -11.94 21.35
C GLY A 77 -11.28 -12.41 20.81
N VAL A 78 -10.71 -13.52 21.32
CA VAL A 78 -9.52 -14.13 20.69
C VAL A 78 -9.92 -14.67 19.34
N THR A 79 -9.75 -13.86 18.31
CA THR A 79 -9.83 -14.26 16.91
C THR A 79 -8.43 -14.68 16.46
N THR A 80 -8.35 -15.75 15.68
CA THR A 80 -7.08 -16.22 15.14
C THR A 80 -6.49 -15.15 14.21
N ASN A 81 -5.21 -14.80 14.40
CA ASN A 81 -4.47 -13.83 13.58
C ASN A 81 -4.99 -12.37 13.63
N VAL A 82 -5.62 -11.98 14.72
CA VAL A 82 -5.98 -10.59 15.02
C VAL A 82 -5.20 -10.11 16.21
N TYR A 83 -4.56 -8.96 16.07
CA TYR A 83 -3.66 -8.37 17.05
C TYR A 83 -4.06 -6.92 17.34
N PHE A 84 -3.63 -6.43 18.48
CA PHE A 84 -4.00 -5.11 18.99
C PHE A 84 -2.78 -4.32 19.42
N VAL A 85 -2.77 -3.03 19.11
CA VAL A 85 -1.82 -2.03 19.62
C VAL A 85 -2.60 -0.94 20.33
N ALA A 86 -2.18 -0.57 21.53
CA ALA A 86 -2.76 0.54 22.27
C ALA A 86 -1.72 1.18 23.19
N LYS A 87 -1.93 2.44 23.57
CA LYS A 87 -0.98 3.22 24.39
C LYS A 87 -0.79 2.70 25.82
N HIS A 88 -1.71 1.89 26.31
CA HIS A 88 -1.57 1.19 27.61
C HIS A 88 -0.92 -0.20 27.47
N GLY A 89 -0.48 -0.58 26.27
CA GLY A 89 0.15 -1.86 26.00
C GLY A 89 1.59 -1.98 26.47
N ALA A 90 2.20 -3.10 26.15
CA ALA A 90 3.62 -3.35 26.36
C ALA A 90 4.19 -4.20 25.21
N ASP A 91 5.46 -3.99 24.89
CA ASP A 91 6.16 -4.73 23.86
C ASP A 91 6.89 -5.93 24.48
N ASN A 92 6.10 -6.87 24.97
CA ASN A 92 6.55 -8.13 25.54
C ASN A 92 6.27 -9.27 24.57
N ASP A 93 7.11 -10.30 24.60
CA ASP A 93 6.90 -11.50 23.80
C ASP A 93 5.67 -12.29 24.31
N PRO A 94 4.67 -12.58 23.46
CA PRO A 94 3.55 -13.44 23.80
C PRO A 94 3.91 -14.83 24.32
N ALA A 95 5.09 -15.34 24.01
CA ALA A 95 5.58 -16.61 24.56
C ALA A 95 5.84 -16.54 26.07
N THR A 96 6.19 -15.37 26.60
CA THR A 96 6.46 -15.13 28.02
C THR A 96 5.36 -14.34 28.72
N ASP A 97 4.54 -13.59 27.97
CA ASP A 97 3.38 -12.83 28.46
C ASP A 97 2.12 -13.27 27.70
N THR A 98 1.57 -14.40 28.12
CA THR A 98 0.43 -15.05 27.46
C THR A 98 -0.73 -14.09 27.22
N GLY A 99 -1.22 -14.09 25.99
CA GLY A 99 -2.30 -13.21 25.53
C GLY A 99 -1.84 -11.81 25.10
N ARG A 100 -0.54 -11.49 25.18
CA ARG A 100 -0.01 -10.21 24.68
C ARG A 100 -0.29 -10.05 23.20
N GLY A 101 -0.80 -8.89 22.83
CA GLY A 101 -1.16 -8.56 21.45
C GLY A 101 -2.45 -9.16 20.93
N THR A 102 -2.99 -10.21 21.57
CA THR A 102 -4.19 -10.93 21.08
C THR A 102 -5.50 -10.47 21.73
N SER A 103 -5.44 -9.56 22.68
CA SER A 103 -6.60 -8.94 23.33
C SER A 103 -6.39 -7.45 23.59
N LEU A 104 -7.49 -6.72 23.79
CA LEU A 104 -7.43 -5.30 24.16
C LEU A 104 -6.97 -5.05 25.59
N GLU A 105 -7.06 -6.04 26.47
CA GLU A 105 -6.54 -5.94 27.85
C GLU A 105 -5.02 -6.02 27.89
N LYS A 106 -4.44 -6.73 26.91
CA LYS A 106 -2.99 -6.90 26.78
C LYS A 106 -2.50 -6.58 25.37
N PRO A 107 -2.68 -5.36 24.86
CA PRO A 107 -2.21 -5.01 23.53
C PRO A 107 -0.69 -4.86 23.49
N PHE A 108 -0.09 -4.85 22.31
CA PHE A 108 1.25 -4.31 22.12
C PHE A 108 1.25 -2.79 22.32
N LEU A 109 2.41 -2.22 22.59
CA LEU A 109 2.59 -0.79 22.81
C LEU A 109 2.87 -0.04 21.49
N THR A 110 3.73 -0.61 20.63
CA THR A 110 4.16 0.02 19.38
C THR A 110 3.71 -0.76 18.15
N ILE A 111 3.48 -0.03 17.06
CA ILE A 111 3.10 -0.61 15.78
C ILE A 111 4.28 -1.41 15.21
N LYS A 112 5.51 -0.89 15.35
CA LYS A 112 6.71 -1.56 14.87
C LYS A 112 6.86 -2.94 15.51
N TYR A 113 6.85 -3.00 16.82
CA TYR A 113 6.99 -4.27 17.53
C TYR A 113 5.91 -5.28 17.14
N ALA A 114 4.66 -4.84 17.10
CA ALA A 114 3.54 -5.70 16.71
C ALA A 114 3.74 -6.30 15.31
N ILE A 115 4.12 -5.48 14.32
CA ILE A 115 4.35 -5.92 12.94
C ILE A 115 5.57 -6.84 12.85
N GLU A 116 6.68 -6.51 13.51
CA GLU A 116 7.88 -7.35 13.54
C GLU A 116 7.59 -8.71 14.19
N TRP A 117 6.87 -8.71 15.30
CA TRP A 117 6.44 -9.95 15.96
C TRP A 117 5.54 -10.79 15.04
N MET A 118 4.53 -10.18 14.39
CA MET A 118 3.65 -10.88 13.44
C MET A 118 4.44 -11.43 12.24
N ASN A 119 5.43 -10.70 11.75
CA ASN A 119 6.27 -11.17 10.64
C ASN A 119 7.10 -12.39 11.01
N ALA A 120 7.55 -12.47 12.26
CA ALA A 120 8.38 -13.58 12.77
C ALA A 120 7.55 -14.80 13.15
N ASN A 121 6.33 -14.62 13.68
CA ASN A 121 5.58 -15.68 14.36
C ASN A 121 4.32 -16.14 13.63
N VAL A 122 3.82 -15.38 12.67
CA VAL A 122 2.66 -15.78 11.84
C VAL A 122 3.17 -16.27 10.49
N ALA A 123 2.75 -17.47 10.11
CA ALA A 123 3.20 -18.10 8.87
C ALA A 123 3.01 -17.18 7.65
N ALA A 124 4.02 -17.15 6.77
CA ALA A 124 3.96 -16.42 5.51
C ALA A 124 2.74 -16.87 4.69
N GLY A 125 1.99 -15.95 4.13
CA GLY A 125 0.77 -16.25 3.38
C GLY A 125 -0.52 -16.27 4.21
N THR A 126 -0.42 -16.31 5.54
CA THR A 126 -1.58 -16.20 6.42
C THR A 126 -2.08 -14.75 6.46
N ASN A 127 -3.39 -14.56 6.28
CA ASN A 127 -4.01 -13.26 6.48
C ASN A 127 -4.01 -12.90 7.96
N LYS A 128 -3.57 -11.69 8.28
CA LYS A 128 -3.48 -11.18 9.65
C LYS A 128 -3.90 -9.73 9.72
N THR A 129 -4.50 -9.36 10.84
CA THR A 129 -5.01 -8.01 11.07
C THR A 129 -4.40 -7.41 12.32
N LEU A 130 -3.96 -6.17 12.22
CA LEU A 130 -3.51 -5.35 13.34
C LEU A 130 -4.47 -4.19 13.54
N TYR A 131 -5.14 -4.15 14.68
CA TYR A 131 -5.94 -3.00 15.10
C TYR A 131 -5.11 -2.06 15.96
N VAL A 132 -5.03 -0.81 15.55
CA VAL A 132 -4.30 0.25 16.26
C VAL A 132 -5.30 1.21 16.87
N LYS A 133 -5.31 1.24 18.21
CA LYS A 133 -6.22 2.09 18.99
C LYS A 133 -5.81 3.55 18.93
N THR A 134 -6.73 4.42 19.33
CA THR A 134 -6.51 5.86 19.47
C THR A 134 -5.20 6.18 20.19
N GLY A 135 -4.40 7.07 19.62
CA GLY A 135 -3.12 7.52 20.20
C GLY A 135 -2.16 8.11 19.18
N LEU A 136 -1.11 8.73 19.66
CA LEU A 136 0.07 9.12 18.88
C LEU A 136 1.15 8.05 19.07
N TYR A 137 1.55 7.43 17.98
CA TYR A 137 2.59 6.40 17.92
C TYR A 137 3.83 6.99 17.25
N GLU A 138 4.85 7.24 18.05
CA GLU A 138 6.16 7.67 17.58
C GLU A 138 7.03 6.44 17.38
N GLU A 139 7.30 6.12 16.11
CA GLU A 139 7.88 4.84 15.71
C GLU A 139 9.32 4.97 15.23
N GLN A 140 10.14 3.99 15.56
CA GLN A 140 11.47 3.83 15.00
C GLN A 140 11.35 3.27 13.57
N LEU A 141 11.81 3.99 12.58
CA LEU A 141 11.60 3.69 11.17
C LEU A 141 12.81 3.00 10.50
N PRO A 142 12.58 2.21 9.45
CA PRO A 142 11.31 1.85 8.83
C PRO A 142 10.56 0.74 9.57
N ILE A 143 9.27 0.59 9.24
CA ILE A 143 8.44 -0.56 9.62
C ILE A 143 8.20 -1.40 8.37
N VAL A 144 8.70 -2.64 8.35
CA VAL A 144 8.52 -3.56 7.22
C VAL A 144 7.25 -4.38 7.42
N VAL A 145 6.22 -4.08 6.63
CA VAL A 145 4.92 -4.74 6.76
C VAL A 145 4.90 -6.00 5.90
N GLY A 146 4.81 -7.15 6.55
CA GLY A 146 4.77 -8.45 5.89
C GLY A 146 3.52 -8.63 5.01
N ALA A 147 3.62 -9.52 4.02
CA ALA A 147 2.52 -9.78 3.10
C ALA A 147 1.22 -10.19 3.81
N ASN A 148 0.09 -9.91 3.17
CA ASN A 148 -1.26 -10.25 3.64
C ASN A 148 -1.59 -9.69 5.04
N THR A 149 -1.06 -8.53 5.36
CA THR A 149 -1.31 -7.83 6.63
C THR A 149 -2.28 -6.68 6.42
N GLN A 150 -3.36 -6.67 7.17
CA GLN A 150 -4.26 -5.54 7.26
C GLN A 150 -3.94 -4.74 8.52
N VAL A 151 -3.73 -3.43 8.38
CA VAL A 151 -3.46 -2.50 9.48
C VAL A 151 -4.59 -1.47 9.55
N ILE A 152 -5.34 -1.48 10.63
CA ILE A 152 -6.54 -0.67 10.81
C ILE A 152 -6.37 0.24 12.02
N GLY A 153 -6.46 1.54 11.81
CA GLY A 153 -6.53 2.53 12.88
C GLY A 153 -7.98 2.79 13.31
N ASP A 154 -8.16 3.20 14.53
CA ASP A 154 -9.49 3.56 15.08
C ASP A 154 -10.17 4.70 14.32
N GLY A 155 -9.41 5.54 13.65
CA GLY A 155 -9.96 6.63 12.83
C GLY A 155 -8.91 7.66 12.42
N LEU A 156 -9.20 8.38 11.36
CA LEU A 156 -8.30 9.32 10.69
C LEU A 156 -7.59 10.31 11.61
N ARG A 157 -8.26 10.81 12.63
CA ARG A 157 -7.69 11.84 13.49
C ARG A 157 -7.28 11.32 14.86
N SER A 158 -7.63 10.09 15.16
CA SER A 158 -7.43 9.47 16.47
C SER A 158 -6.23 8.52 16.50
N ALA A 159 -6.00 7.74 15.43
CA ALA A 159 -4.81 6.91 15.28
C ALA A 159 -3.75 7.67 14.45
N LYS A 160 -2.76 8.24 15.14
CA LYS A 160 -1.70 9.05 14.52
C LYS A 160 -0.37 8.34 14.60
N VAL A 161 0.39 8.39 13.51
CA VAL A 161 1.73 7.78 13.45
C VAL A 161 2.74 8.84 13.00
N GLY A 162 3.87 8.89 13.68
CA GLY A 162 4.98 9.77 13.37
C GLY A 162 6.33 9.11 13.63
N PRO A 163 7.42 9.73 13.20
CA PRO A 163 8.77 9.24 13.48
C PRO A 163 9.15 9.51 14.93
N ALA A 164 9.74 8.54 15.61
CA ALA A 164 10.44 8.77 16.87
C ALA A 164 11.65 9.70 16.67
N ALA A 165 12.11 10.33 17.74
CA ALA A 165 13.34 11.12 17.69
C ALA A 165 14.57 10.27 17.34
N GLY A 166 15.60 10.91 16.75
CA GLY A 166 16.86 10.26 16.40
C GLY A 166 16.95 9.81 14.95
N ASN A 167 17.90 8.93 14.68
CA ASN A 167 18.19 8.42 13.35
C ASN A 167 17.55 7.06 13.11
N SER A 168 17.32 6.75 11.85
CA SER A 168 16.89 5.42 11.40
C SER A 168 17.95 4.37 11.75
N THR A 169 17.49 3.17 12.12
CA THR A 169 18.35 2.01 12.37
C THR A 169 18.47 1.07 11.17
N ALA A 170 17.83 1.43 10.05
CA ALA A 170 17.88 0.60 8.85
C ALA A 170 19.26 0.58 8.22
N SER A 171 19.67 -0.57 7.71
CA SER A 171 20.88 -0.70 6.90
C SER A 171 20.82 0.28 5.70
N GLY A 172 21.90 1.03 5.49
CA GLY A 172 21.97 2.04 4.44
C GLY A 172 21.29 3.39 4.76
N LEU A 173 20.72 3.54 5.97
CA LEU A 173 20.11 4.80 6.43
C LEU A 173 20.64 5.25 7.79
N THR A 174 21.88 4.89 8.13
CA THR A 174 22.46 5.09 9.47
C THR A 174 22.66 6.56 9.86
N ASN A 175 22.80 7.44 8.88
CA ASN A 175 22.93 8.89 9.10
C ASN A 175 21.64 9.65 8.78
N THR A 176 20.57 8.96 8.48
CA THR A 176 19.28 9.54 8.10
C THR A 176 18.41 9.73 9.33
N PRO A 177 17.94 10.95 9.62
CA PRO A 177 16.94 11.17 10.66
C PRO A 177 15.70 10.29 10.43
N ASN A 178 15.10 9.84 11.50
CA ASN A 178 13.92 8.98 11.43
C ASN A 178 12.79 9.61 10.60
N SER A 179 12.58 10.92 10.73
CA SER A 179 11.62 11.69 9.93
C SER A 179 11.88 11.68 8.42
N ARG A 180 13.05 11.22 7.99
CA ARG A 180 13.48 11.14 6.59
C ARG A 180 13.69 9.72 6.08
N ALA A 181 13.37 8.73 6.90
CA ALA A 181 13.33 7.31 6.50
C ALA A 181 12.00 6.97 5.80
N ASP A 182 11.87 5.74 5.34
CA ASP A 182 10.57 5.22 4.91
C ASP A 182 9.75 4.89 6.17
N MET A 183 8.50 5.31 6.25
CA MET A 183 7.66 4.96 7.40
C MET A 183 7.24 3.50 7.30
N PHE A 184 6.58 3.13 6.21
CA PHE A 184 6.17 1.76 5.96
C PHE A 184 6.77 1.24 4.65
N ARG A 185 7.46 0.11 4.73
CA ARG A 185 7.87 -0.70 3.58
C ARG A 185 6.86 -1.79 3.37
N VAL A 186 6.13 -1.73 2.26
CA VAL A 186 4.89 -2.48 2.07
C VAL A 186 5.09 -3.63 1.10
N ARG A 187 4.57 -4.80 1.44
CA ARG A 187 4.62 -6.04 0.63
C ARG A 187 3.25 -6.40 0.03
N ASN A 188 3.18 -7.53 -0.65
CA ASN A 188 1.97 -8.05 -1.28
C ASN A 188 0.77 -8.09 -0.34
N GLY A 189 -0.38 -7.62 -0.85
CA GLY A 189 -1.67 -7.77 -0.16
C GLY A 189 -1.78 -7.04 1.18
N VAL A 190 -0.94 -6.03 1.40
CA VAL A 190 -1.01 -5.19 2.60
C VAL A 190 -2.11 -4.15 2.43
N THR A 191 -2.90 -3.95 3.47
CA THR A 191 -3.94 -2.90 3.50
C THR A 191 -3.73 -1.99 4.70
N PHE A 192 -3.86 -0.68 4.47
CA PHE A 192 -3.91 0.35 5.52
C PHE A 192 -5.24 1.08 5.49
N SER A 193 -5.81 1.37 6.65
CA SER A 193 -7.02 2.18 6.76
C SER A 193 -7.13 2.91 8.10
N GLY A 194 -7.61 4.15 8.07
CA GLY A 194 -8.00 4.88 9.27
C GLY A 194 -6.87 5.58 10.02
N PHE A 195 -5.83 6.08 9.32
CA PHE A 195 -4.67 6.72 9.96
C PHE A 195 -4.44 8.16 9.53
N THR A 196 -3.84 8.94 10.44
CA THR A 196 -3.09 10.15 10.10
C THR A 196 -1.59 9.91 10.30
N PHE A 197 -0.82 10.09 9.23
CA PHE A 197 0.64 10.06 9.24
C PHE A 197 1.17 11.48 9.31
N GLN A 198 2.09 11.76 10.23
CA GLN A 198 2.58 13.12 10.46
C GLN A 198 4.07 13.16 10.78
N GLY A 199 4.67 14.34 10.67
CA GLY A 199 6.05 14.59 11.12
C GLY A 199 7.14 14.07 10.20
N MET A 200 6.81 13.57 9.00
CA MET A 200 7.82 13.23 8.01
C MET A 200 8.35 14.49 7.32
N ALA A 201 9.63 14.48 7.00
CA ALA A 201 10.33 15.58 6.38
C ALA A 201 11.10 15.11 5.13
N GLY A 202 11.44 16.06 4.29
CA GLY A 202 12.19 15.76 3.07
C GLY A 202 12.77 16.99 2.42
N THR A 203 13.49 16.77 1.33
CA THR A 203 14.07 17.83 0.50
C THR A 203 14.01 17.39 -0.96
N MET A 204 13.51 18.23 -1.82
CA MET A 204 13.61 18.01 -3.26
C MET A 204 15.08 18.13 -3.69
N GLY A 205 15.50 17.24 -4.59
CA GLY A 205 16.83 17.26 -5.16
C GLY A 205 17.00 18.40 -6.17
N THR A 206 18.20 18.50 -6.76
CA THR A 206 18.48 19.44 -7.84
C THR A 206 17.65 19.06 -9.07
N ALA A 207 17.13 20.06 -9.78
CA ALA A 207 16.44 19.85 -11.04
C ALA A 207 17.38 19.18 -12.06
N ASP A 208 16.85 18.23 -12.81
CA ASP A 208 17.55 17.62 -13.93
C ASP A 208 17.61 18.56 -15.15
N SER A 209 18.18 18.09 -16.26
CA SER A 209 18.30 18.85 -17.50
C SER A 209 16.96 19.29 -18.11
N PHE A 210 15.85 18.71 -17.64
CA PHE A 210 14.48 19.04 -18.06
C PHE A 210 13.76 19.95 -17.05
N GLY A 211 14.46 20.38 -16.00
CA GLY A 211 13.88 21.20 -14.93
C GLY A 211 13.09 20.42 -13.89
N VAL A 212 13.09 19.10 -13.92
CA VAL A 212 12.30 18.26 -13.00
C VAL A 212 13.11 17.97 -11.75
N GLN A 213 12.59 18.38 -10.61
CA GLN A 213 13.12 18.00 -9.30
C GLN A 213 12.49 16.70 -8.82
N ARG A 214 13.31 15.84 -8.26
CA ARG A 214 12.86 14.58 -7.63
C ARG A 214 13.15 14.61 -6.14
N PRO A 215 12.38 13.87 -5.32
CA PRO A 215 12.71 13.68 -3.91
C PRO A 215 14.13 13.14 -3.75
N ASN A 216 14.89 13.71 -2.83
CA ASN A 216 16.24 13.23 -2.55
C ASN A 216 16.17 11.83 -1.88
N THR A 217 16.88 10.86 -2.44
CA THR A 217 16.91 9.48 -1.94
C THR A 217 18.22 9.09 -1.26
N ALA A 218 19.24 9.94 -1.31
CA ALA A 218 20.53 9.69 -0.68
C ALA A 218 20.42 9.60 0.84
N ASP A 219 21.20 8.72 1.48
CA ASP A 219 21.30 8.66 2.94
C ASP A 219 21.75 10.01 3.51
N GLY A 220 21.17 10.43 4.63
CA GLY A 220 21.55 11.64 5.34
C GLY A 220 20.43 12.63 5.58
N ALA A 221 20.83 13.81 6.02
CA ALA A 221 19.94 14.87 6.50
C ALA A 221 19.09 15.55 5.42
N THR A 222 19.32 15.26 4.15
CA THR A 222 18.55 15.83 3.02
C THR A 222 17.62 14.82 2.37
N ARG A 223 17.64 13.53 2.76
CA ARG A 223 16.74 12.50 2.21
C ARG A 223 15.28 12.90 2.41
N SER A 224 14.46 12.59 1.45
CA SER A 224 13.00 12.70 1.58
C SER A 224 12.42 11.44 2.21
N GLY A 225 11.73 11.63 3.34
CA GLY A 225 10.97 10.57 3.98
C GLY A 225 9.75 10.17 3.16
N VAL A 226 9.39 8.91 3.22
CA VAL A 226 8.28 8.33 2.45
C VAL A 226 7.30 7.70 3.43
N ILE A 227 6.00 7.98 3.30
CA ILE A 227 4.99 7.32 4.15
C ILE A 227 4.86 5.84 3.73
N PHE A 228 4.54 5.58 2.46
CA PHE A 228 4.42 4.23 1.92
C PHE A 228 5.44 4.00 0.82
N ALA A 229 6.46 3.21 1.12
CA ALA A 229 7.42 2.73 0.13
C ALA A 229 7.01 1.34 -0.35
N LEU A 230 6.70 1.24 -1.62
CA LEU A 230 6.20 0.05 -2.29
C LEU A 230 7.31 -0.48 -3.21
N ASP A 231 7.62 -1.76 -3.07
CA ASP A 231 8.80 -2.41 -3.65
C ASP A 231 10.14 -1.76 -3.23
N PRO A 232 10.33 -1.50 -1.94
CA PRO A 232 11.50 -0.78 -1.47
C PRO A 232 12.76 -1.64 -1.35
N GLY A 233 12.84 -2.76 -2.05
CA GLY A 233 13.90 -3.75 -1.91
C GLY A 233 15.30 -3.14 -1.81
N THR A 234 16.19 -3.81 -1.10
CA THR A 234 17.59 -3.41 -0.95
C THR A 234 18.47 -3.79 -2.13
N GLY A 235 17.88 -4.48 -3.11
CA GLY A 235 18.55 -4.89 -4.34
C GLY A 235 17.73 -5.89 -5.16
N PRO A 236 18.17 -6.22 -6.36
CA PRO A 236 17.44 -7.09 -7.29
C PRO A 236 17.26 -8.52 -6.77
N THR A 237 17.98 -8.90 -5.73
CA THR A 237 17.90 -10.23 -5.11
C THR A 237 16.95 -10.31 -3.93
N ASP A 238 16.48 -9.17 -3.40
CA ASP A 238 15.50 -9.15 -2.30
C ASP A 238 14.07 -9.36 -2.82
N THR A 239 13.76 -10.59 -3.23
CA THR A 239 12.43 -10.97 -3.72
C THR A 239 11.35 -10.94 -2.65
N ALA A 240 11.72 -10.88 -1.38
CA ALA A 240 10.77 -10.89 -0.27
C ALA A 240 9.93 -9.59 -0.19
N THR A 241 10.42 -8.49 -0.76
CA THR A 241 9.72 -7.20 -0.78
C THR A 241 8.94 -6.97 -2.06
N HIS A 242 9.14 -7.80 -3.10
CA HIS A 242 8.50 -7.61 -4.40
C HIS A 242 6.99 -7.74 -4.32
N ILE A 243 6.28 -6.87 -5.03
CA ILE A 243 4.83 -6.99 -5.23
C ILE A 243 4.58 -7.88 -6.44
N THR A 244 4.23 -9.14 -6.20
CA THR A 244 4.15 -10.16 -7.25
C THR A 244 2.74 -10.63 -7.57
N THR A 245 1.83 -10.65 -6.59
CA THR A 245 0.53 -11.30 -6.75
C THR A 245 -0.67 -10.46 -6.35
N LYS A 246 -0.59 -9.74 -5.23
CA LYS A 246 -1.70 -8.94 -4.69
C LYS A 246 -1.28 -7.50 -4.51
N SER A 247 -2.01 -6.58 -5.11
CA SER A 247 -1.76 -5.14 -4.94
C SER A 247 -1.94 -4.72 -3.47
N PRO A 248 -1.04 -3.90 -2.93
CA PRO A 248 -1.31 -3.16 -1.70
C PRO A 248 -2.51 -2.22 -1.88
N PHE A 249 -3.22 -1.95 -0.78
CA PHE A 249 -4.36 -1.06 -0.77
C PHE A 249 -4.29 -0.09 0.41
N ILE A 250 -4.29 1.21 0.10
CA ILE A 250 -4.24 2.29 1.08
C ILE A 250 -5.55 3.06 0.97
N GLN A 251 -6.31 3.13 2.06
CA GLN A 251 -7.60 3.80 2.05
C GLN A 251 -7.86 4.59 3.31
N ASN A 252 -8.67 5.65 3.19
CA ASN A 252 -9.12 6.43 4.32
C ASN A 252 -7.97 6.86 5.24
N CYS A 253 -6.93 7.47 4.65
CA CYS A 253 -5.74 7.93 5.37
C CYS A 253 -5.47 9.42 5.12
N THR A 254 -4.70 10.04 6.00
CA THR A 254 -4.21 11.41 5.84
C THR A 254 -2.71 11.44 6.05
N HIS A 255 -1.99 12.22 5.21
CA HIS A 255 -0.58 12.51 5.36
C HIS A 255 -0.36 14.00 5.55
N ILE A 256 0.45 14.38 6.56
CA ILE A 256 0.87 15.75 6.83
C ILE A 256 2.39 15.75 7.06
N GLY A 257 3.12 16.41 6.17
CA GLY A 257 4.59 16.45 6.24
C GLY A 257 5.15 17.66 5.51
N SER A 258 6.47 17.81 5.49
CA SER A 258 7.15 18.87 4.76
C SER A 258 8.28 18.28 3.90
N GLY A 259 8.23 18.46 2.59
CA GLY A 259 9.18 17.90 1.63
C GLY A 259 9.17 16.38 1.52
N SER A 260 8.20 15.71 2.14
CA SER A 260 8.09 14.25 2.20
C SER A 260 7.29 13.71 1.01
N VAL A 261 7.28 12.38 0.87
CA VAL A 261 6.56 11.66 -0.16
C VAL A 261 5.43 10.83 0.48
N GLY A 262 4.22 10.96 -0.04
CA GLY A 262 3.11 10.16 0.46
C GLY A 262 3.22 8.69 0.04
N ILE A 263 3.25 8.43 -1.26
CA ILE A 263 3.42 7.08 -1.80
C ILE A 263 4.56 7.09 -2.81
N LYS A 264 5.55 6.23 -2.61
CA LYS A 264 6.60 5.93 -3.59
C LYS A 264 6.41 4.51 -4.10
N ILE A 265 6.31 4.37 -5.42
CA ILE A 265 6.11 3.08 -6.09
C ILE A 265 7.28 2.87 -7.03
N ASP A 266 8.15 1.91 -6.72
CA ASP A 266 9.30 1.54 -7.54
C ASP A 266 9.00 0.22 -8.26
N GLY A 267 8.75 0.29 -9.56
CA GLY A 267 8.41 -0.87 -10.37
C GLY A 267 9.62 -1.70 -10.81
N SER A 268 10.86 -1.31 -10.48
CA SER A 268 12.07 -2.07 -10.85
C SER A 268 12.08 -3.49 -10.30
N LEU A 269 11.34 -3.71 -9.21
CA LEU A 269 11.21 -5.00 -8.53
C LEU A 269 9.84 -5.67 -8.77
N HIS A 270 9.00 -5.11 -9.60
CA HIS A 270 7.72 -5.72 -9.99
C HIS A 270 7.95 -6.93 -10.89
N ASN A 271 7.71 -8.10 -10.37
CA ASN A 271 7.92 -9.34 -11.13
C ASN A 271 6.85 -9.61 -12.20
N ALA A 272 5.85 -8.80 -12.35
CA ALA A 272 4.74 -9.05 -13.27
C ALA A 272 4.12 -7.79 -13.89
N GLY A 273 4.88 -6.76 -14.19
CA GLY A 273 4.56 -5.62 -15.07
C GLY A 273 3.14 -5.01 -15.10
N ASN A 274 2.13 -5.71 -14.60
CA ASN A 274 0.72 -5.40 -14.77
C ASN A 274 -0.06 -5.25 -13.46
N ARG A 275 0.61 -5.18 -12.30
CA ARG A 275 -0.07 -5.04 -11.01
C ARG A 275 -0.20 -3.58 -10.64
N SER A 276 -1.44 -3.11 -10.54
CA SER A 276 -1.74 -1.77 -10.06
C SER A 276 -1.72 -1.73 -8.53
N ILE A 277 -1.18 -0.65 -8.00
CA ILE A 277 -1.25 -0.32 -6.58
C ILE A 277 -2.42 0.62 -6.41
N LEU A 278 -3.26 0.34 -5.43
CA LEU A 278 -4.51 1.06 -5.21
C LEU A 278 -4.41 1.99 -4.02
N ALA A 279 -4.82 3.25 -4.20
CA ALA A 279 -5.10 4.15 -3.10
C ALA A 279 -6.49 4.77 -3.30
N ASN A 280 -7.25 4.89 -2.19
CA ASN A 280 -8.59 5.46 -2.17
C ASN A 280 -8.78 6.33 -0.92
N ASP A 281 -9.43 7.48 -1.08
CA ASP A 281 -9.64 8.42 0.02
C ASP A 281 -8.36 8.73 0.82
N PHE A 282 -7.31 9.15 0.11
CA PHE A 282 -6.06 9.52 0.72
C PHE A 282 -5.80 11.01 0.53
N THR A 283 -5.92 11.77 1.60
CA THR A 283 -5.62 13.21 1.62
C THR A 283 -4.17 13.44 2.03
N GLN A 284 -3.43 14.22 1.27
CA GLN A 284 -2.01 14.44 1.45
C GLN A 284 -1.67 15.95 1.46
N ILE A 285 -0.87 16.34 2.44
CA ILE A 285 -0.27 17.68 2.57
C ILE A 285 1.24 17.48 2.77
N PRO A 286 1.98 17.16 1.71
CA PRO A 286 3.43 16.94 1.81
C PRO A 286 4.26 18.25 1.80
N ASP A 287 3.66 19.40 1.84
CA ASP A 287 4.21 20.74 1.78
C ASP A 287 5.58 20.81 1.09
N ASN A 288 5.59 21.22 -0.18
CA ASN A 288 6.80 21.21 -1.04
C ASN A 288 7.44 19.82 -1.25
N GLY A 289 6.68 18.73 -1.05
CA GLY A 289 7.08 17.35 -1.31
C GLY A 289 6.33 16.76 -2.51
N VAL A 290 6.10 15.45 -2.47
CA VAL A 290 5.42 14.73 -3.55
C VAL A 290 4.26 13.89 -2.98
N GLY A 291 3.09 14.02 -3.58
CA GLY A 291 1.94 13.19 -3.19
C GLY A 291 2.16 11.72 -3.55
N VAL A 292 2.26 11.43 -4.85
CA VAL A 292 2.52 10.08 -5.36
C VAL A 292 3.66 10.12 -6.37
N TRP A 293 4.68 9.33 -6.11
CA TRP A 293 5.84 9.16 -7.00
C TRP A 293 5.90 7.73 -7.50
N ALA A 294 5.61 7.55 -8.78
CA ALA A 294 5.75 6.26 -9.48
C ALA A 294 6.94 6.29 -10.43
N LEU A 295 7.76 5.24 -10.39
CA LEU A 295 8.96 5.14 -11.21
C LEU A 295 9.22 3.69 -11.67
N ASN A 296 10.08 3.54 -12.69
CA ASN A 296 10.56 2.24 -13.21
C ASN A 296 9.40 1.30 -13.61
N ASN A 297 8.59 1.74 -14.57
CA ASN A 297 7.44 0.97 -15.10
C ASN A 297 6.36 0.60 -14.05
N ALA A 298 6.35 1.25 -12.90
CA ALA A 298 5.30 1.05 -11.90
C ALA A 298 3.93 1.46 -12.44
N LYS A 299 2.89 0.84 -11.93
CA LYS A 299 1.50 1.19 -12.23
C LYS A 299 0.74 1.49 -10.97
N SER A 300 -0.10 2.52 -10.99
CA SER A 300 -0.99 2.84 -9.87
C SER A 300 -2.37 3.25 -10.34
N GLU A 301 -3.37 2.88 -9.55
CA GLU A 301 -4.75 3.33 -9.65
C GLU A 301 -5.06 4.15 -8.40
N LEU A 302 -5.41 5.41 -8.60
CA LEU A 302 -5.73 6.35 -7.55
C LEU A 302 -7.18 6.77 -7.65
N VAL A 303 -7.93 6.65 -6.56
CA VAL A 303 -9.34 7.06 -6.50
C VAL A 303 -9.51 8.00 -5.32
N SER A 304 -10.08 9.18 -5.55
CA SER A 304 -10.28 10.19 -4.49
C SER A 304 -8.99 10.48 -3.69
N VAL A 305 -7.86 10.62 -4.37
CA VAL A 305 -6.58 11.03 -3.78
C VAL A 305 -6.42 12.53 -3.93
N PHE A 306 -6.34 13.22 -2.80
CA PHE A 306 -6.26 14.68 -2.75
C PHE A 306 -4.89 15.10 -2.25
N THR A 307 -4.16 15.90 -3.03
CA THR A 307 -2.82 16.39 -2.66
C THR A 307 -2.82 17.92 -2.68
N TYR A 308 -2.34 18.51 -1.61
CA TYR A 308 -2.28 19.96 -1.42
C TYR A 308 -0.86 20.42 -1.09
N TYR A 309 -0.49 21.59 -1.60
CA TYR A 309 0.78 22.29 -1.32
C TYR A 309 2.03 21.50 -1.69
N ALA A 310 1.90 20.49 -2.54
CA ALA A 310 3.01 19.67 -3.00
C ALA A 310 3.87 20.41 -4.05
N HIS A 311 5.16 20.08 -4.12
CA HIS A 311 5.95 20.43 -5.31
C HIS A 311 5.41 19.68 -6.53
N HIS A 312 5.17 18.33 -6.40
CA HIS A 312 4.43 17.57 -7.39
C HIS A 312 3.26 16.83 -6.71
N GLY A 313 2.04 17.07 -7.18
CA GLY A 313 0.89 16.26 -6.78
C GLY A 313 1.11 14.80 -7.16
N TYR A 314 1.38 14.57 -8.45
CA TYR A 314 1.82 13.27 -8.98
C TYR A 314 3.12 13.45 -9.76
N LEU A 315 4.08 12.56 -9.52
CA LEU A 315 5.32 12.46 -10.28
C LEU A 315 5.41 11.06 -10.89
N CYS A 316 5.37 11.01 -12.21
CA CYS A 316 5.45 9.78 -12.98
C CYS A 316 6.76 9.77 -13.76
N ASP A 317 7.61 8.77 -13.53
CA ASP A 317 8.99 8.75 -13.96
C ASP A 317 9.37 7.37 -14.55
N SER A 318 10.30 7.34 -15.48
CA SER A 318 10.91 6.09 -16.00
C SER A 318 9.88 5.04 -16.44
N GLY A 319 8.95 5.40 -17.32
CA GLY A 319 7.97 4.49 -17.90
C GLY A 319 6.78 4.13 -16.99
N ALA A 320 6.71 4.72 -15.80
CA ALA A 320 5.60 4.47 -14.89
C ALA A 320 4.28 5.05 -15.39
N VAL A 321 3.17 4.53 -14.89
CA VAL A 321 1.81 4.94 -15.23
C VAL A 321 1.01 5.21 -13.96
N ILE A 322 0.51 6.42 -13.83
CA ILE A 322 -0.46 6.80 -12.79
C ILE A 322 -1.82 7.04 -13.46
N ARG A 323 -2.82 6.30 -13.02
CA ARG A 323 -4.23 6.52 -13.39
C ARG A 323 -4.95 7.10 -12.19
N SER A 324 -5.65 8.21 -12.38
CA SER A 324 -6.30 8.93 -11.29
C SER A 324 -7.74 9.22 -11.64
N LEU A 325 -8.64 8.89 -10.73
CA LEU A 325 -10.09 9.07 -10.84
C LEU A 325 -10.59 9.87 -9.64
N ASN A 326 -11.41 10.88 -9.91
CA ASN A 326 -12.03 11.70 -8.88
C ASN A 326 -11.04 12.27 -7.85
N SER A 327 -9.86 12.67 -8.32
CA SER A 327 -8.77 13.18 -7.48
C SER A 327 -8.52 14.66 -7.76
N ASN A 328 -7.82 15.32 -6.84
CA ASN A 328 -7.46 16.73 -7.00
C ASN A 328 -6.05 17.00 -6.46
N ASN A 329 -5.27 17.75 -7.24
CA ASN A 329 -3.99 18.30 -6.82
C ASN A 329 -4.10 19.82 -6.87
N SER A 330 -3.96 20.50 -5.73
CA SER A 330 -4.21 21.94 -5.62
C SER A 330 -3.18 22.65 -4.76
N TYR A 331 -3.00 23.92 -5.03
CA TYR A 331 -2.15 24.84 -4.27
C TYR A 331 -0.67 24.42 -4.23
N GLY A 332 -0.25 23.55 -5.12
CA GLY A 332 1.14 23.13 -5.30
C GLY A 332 1.76 23.76 -6.54
N GLU A 333 3.00 23.40 -6.83
CA GLU A 333 3.72 23.92 -7.99
C GLU A 333 3.30 23.18 -9.26
N TYR A 334 3.24 21.83 -9.21
CA TYR A 334 2.80 21.00 -10.33
C TYR A 334 1.69 20.03 -9.90
N GLY A 335 0.57 20.07 -10.59
CA GLY A 335 -0.53 19.10 -10.35
C GLY A 335 -0.10 17.67 -10.70
N SER A 336 0.55 17.50 -11.85
CA SER A 336 1.15 16.25 -12.29
C SER A 336 2.34 16.50 -13.20
N THR A 337 3.39 15.70 -13.04
CA THR A 337 4.59 15.72 -13.85
C THR A 337 4.84 14.33 -14.39
N SER A 338 5.06 14.23 -15.71
CA SER A 338 5.46 12.99 -16.36
C SER A 338 6.78 13.21 -17.11
N THR A 339 7.79 12.43 -16.77
CA THR A 339 9.12 12.49 -17.38
C THR A 339 9.44 11.17 -18.09
N GLY A 340 8.42 10.48 -18.62
CA GLY A 340 8.53 9.14 -19.14
C GLY A 340 9.63 8.96 -20.19
N ILE A 341 10.71 8.32 -19.79
CA ILE A 341 11.58 7.60 -20.69
C ILE A 341 11.30 6.12 -20.44
N ASP A 342 10.67 5.45 -21.40
CA ASP A 342 10.65 4.00 -21.43
C ASP A 342 12.11 3.52 -21.51
N ALA A 343 12.47 2.50 -20.76
CA ALA A 343 13.81 1.90 -20.84
C ALA A 343 14.18 1.46 -22.27
N ASN A 344 13.19 1.30 -23.14
CA ASN A 344 13.34 0.97 -24.55
C ASN A 344 13.24 2.22 -25.48
N GLU A 345 12.91 3.38 -24.94
CA GLU A 345 12.94 4.63 -25.72
C GLU A 345 14.31 5.27 -25.59
N THR A 346 15.00 5.42 -26.70
CA THR A 346 16.18 6.28 -26.76
C THR A 346 15.70 7.72 -26.70
N PRO A 347 16.09 8.52 -25.69
CA PRO A 347 15.67 9.91 -25.59
C PRO A 347 16.05 10.66 -26.86
N TYR A 348 15.08 11.30 -27.48
CA TYR A 348 15.38 12.25 -28.55
C TYR A 348 16.01 13.49 -27.92
N THR A 349 17.28 13.73 -28.18
CA THR A 349 18.02 14.89 -27.68
C THR A 349 17.89 16.13 -28.56
N GLY A 350 16.81 16.23 -29.35
CA GLY A 350 16.53 17.38 -30.17
C GLY A 350 15.52 18.33 -29.52
N THR A 351 15.76 19.61 -29.65
CA THR A 351 14.79 20.64 -29.33
C THR A 351 13.91 20.93 -30.54
N VAL A 352 12.59 20.89 -30.35
CA VAL A 352 11.66 21.50 -31.30
C VAL A 352 11.40 22.92 -30.81
N ASP A 353 11.92 23.89 -31.53
CA ASP A 353 11.73 25.30 -31.19
C ASP A 353 10.64 25.89 -32.10
N LEU A 354 9.49 26.20 -31.54
CA LEU A 354 8.44 26.96 -32.19
C LEU A 354 8.60 28.43 -31.76
N ARG A 355 9.54 29.11 -32.39
CA ARG A 355 9.73 30.55 -32.14
C ARG A 355 8.76 31.38 -32.95
N ASN A 356 7.88 31.93 -32.28
CA ASN A 356 7.25 33.26 -32.34
C ASN A 356 5.90 33.18 -31.64
N ASN A 357 5.74 33.94 -30.58
CA ASN A 357 4.54 34.09 -29.80
C ASN A 357 4.04 32.83 -29.07
N GLU A 358 4.93 32.10 -28.36
CA GLU A 358 4.59 31.21 -27.25
C GLU A 358 3.89 29.87 -27.55
N ALA A 359 3.84 29.41 -28.80
CA ALA A 359 3.45 28.01 -29.02
C ALA A 359 4.58 27.07 -28.59
N THR A 360 4.26 26.11 -27.77
CA THR A 360 5.24 25.12 -27.27
C THR A 360 4.85 23.71 -27.70
N VAL A 361 5.85 22.93 -28.10
CA VAL A 361 5.72 21.49 -28.28
C VAL A 361 6.23 20.81 -27.01
N GLY A 362 5.32 20.23 -26.26
CA GLY A 362 5.66 19.62 -24.99
C GLY A 362 6.29 18.24 -25.11
N ARG A 363 6.04 17.52 -26.19
CA ARG A 363 6.52 16.15 -26.30
C ARG A 363 6.81 15.74 -27.73
N VAL A 364 8.02 15.14 -27.89
CA VAL A 364 8.41 14.48 -29.12
C VAL A 364 8.38 12.97 -28.85
N LEU A 365 7.52 12.25 -29.53
CA LEU A 365 7.49 10.79 -29.47
C LEU A 365 8.35 10.24 -30.61
N VAL A 366 9.35 9.45 -30.23
CA VAL A 366 10.24 8.77 -31.19
C VAL A 366 9.72 7.36 -31.39
N SER A 367 9.63 6.93 -32.65
CA SER A 367 9.31 5.55 -33.01
C SER A 367 10.42 5.01 -33.90
N GLY A 368 11.14 3.99 -33.38
CA GLY A 368 12.39 3.56 -33.99
C GLY A 368 13.46 4.67 -33.92
N SER A 369 14.19 4.94 -34.99
CA SER A 369 15.20 5.99 -35.05
C SER A 369 14.66 7.33 -35.62
N GLY A 370 13.35 7.50 -35.75
CA GLY A 370 12.73 8.68 -36.34
C GLY A 370 11.64 9.30 -35.48
N ILE A 371 11.22 10.52 -35.84
CA ILE A 371 10.12 11.23 -35.19
C ILE A 371 8.82 10.50 -35.49
N GLY A 372 8.17 9.96 -34.44
CA GLY A 372 6.86 9.33 -34.54
C GLY A 372 5.72 10.34 -34.53
N ARG A 373 5.71 11.22 -33.53
CA ARG A 373 4.65 12.21 -33.32
C ARG A 373 5.20 13.41 -32.57
N LEU A 374 4.63 14.58 -32.86
CA LEU A 374 4.85 15.81 -32.10
C LEU A 374 3.55 16.18 -31.41
N GLU A 375 3.55 16.32 -30.11
CA GLU A 375 2.40 16.76 -29.33
C GLU A 375 2.50 18.25 -29.07
N LEU A 376 1.46 18.98 -29.44
CA LEU A 376 1.35 20.41 -29.16
C LEU A 376 0.87 20.58 -27.71
N GLU A 377 1.65 21.30 -26.92
CA GLU A 377 1.32 21.59 -25.52
C GLU A 377 0.54 22.90 -25.39
N TYR A 378 0.96 23.91 -26.11
CA TYR A 378 0.30 25.20 -26.17
C TYR A 378 0.15 25.69 -27.61
N ALA A 379 -1.05 26.04 -27.97
CA ALA A 379 -1.38 26.39 -29.37
C ALA A 379 -0.88 27.77 -29.82
N GLY A 380 -0.53 28.64 -28.90
CA GLY A 380 -0.23 30.04 -29.18
C GLY A 380 -1.39 30.83 -29.77
N GLU A 381 -1.17 32.11 -29.99
CA GLU A 381 -2.18 33.03 -30.54
C GLU A 381 -1.53 33.96 -31.58
N THR A 382 -2.35 34.51 -32.47
CA THR A 382 -1.92 35.54 -33.46
C THR A 382 -0.93 35.09 -34.53
N TYR A 383 -0.78 33.80 -34.78
CA TYR A 383 0.06 33.28 -35.86
C TYR A 383 -0.56 33.54 -37.23
N THR A 384 0.22 34.11 -38.14
CA THR A 384 -0.06 34.11 -39.56
C THR A 384 0.72 33.05 -40.33
N SER A 385 1.88 32.65 -39.79
CA SER A 385 2.70 31.56 -40.30
C SER A 385 3.50 30.98 -39.12
N ALA A 386 3.83 29.66 -39.17
CA ALA A 386 4.72 29.04 -38.22
C ALA A 386 5.68 28.10 -38.96
N SER A 387 6.97 28.16 -38.58
CA SER A 387 7.98 27.21 -39.05
C SER A 387 8.40 26.31 -37.88
N ILE A 388 8.62 25.04 -38.17
CA ILE A 388 9.08 24.08 -37.18
C ILE A 388 10.54 23.77 -37.47
N ALA A 389 11.42 24.11 -36.53
CA ALA A 389 12.80 23.73 -36.55
C ALA A 389 12.96 22.45 -35.72
N ILE A 390 13.52 21.40 -36.31
CA ILE A 390 13.84 20.14 -35.64
C ILE A 390 15.34 20.05 -35.50
N ALA A 391 15.84 20.11 -34.29
CA ALA A 391 17.25 19.97 -33.99
C ALA A 391 17.51 18.62 -33.31
N GLY A 392 18.55 17.90 -33.69
CA GLY A 392 18.93 16.63 -33.13
C GLY A 392 20.07 15.96 -33.90
N SER A 393 20.53 14.81 -33.44
CA SER A 393 21.59 14.01 -34.09
C SER A 393 21.12 13.28 -35.36
N GLY A 394 19.82 13.22 -35.62
CA GLY A 394 19.25 12.67 -36.85
C GLY A 394 19.22 13.69 -37.97
N ALA A 395 19.36 13.21 -39.23
CA ALA A 395 19.27 14.07 -40.39
C ALA A 395 17.89 14.01 -41.04
N SER A 396 17.46 15.14 -41.59
CA SER A 396 16.29 15.23 -42.49
C SER A 396 14.90 15.03 -41.87
N GLY A 397 14.72 15.18 -40.55
CA GLY A 397 13.38 15.33 -39.98
C GLY A 397 12.71 16.62 -40.43
N ALA A 398 11.45 16.58 -40.83
CA ALA A 398 10.71 17.76 -41.20
C ALA A 398 9.25 17.67 -40.74
N ALA A 399 8.72 18.76 -40.27
CA ALA A 399 7.34 18.89 -39.84
C ALA A 399 6.75 20.24 -40.31
N SER A 400 5.43 20.32 -40.42
CA SER A 400 4.71 21.53 -40.74
C SER A 400 3.60 21.77 -39.71
N ALA A 401 3.36 23.04 -39.40
CA ALA A 401 2.28 23.47 -38.55
C ALA A 401 1.04 23.82 -39.40
N ASN A 402 -0.12 23.41 -38.95
CA ASN A 402 -1.40 23.89 -39.48
C ASN A 402 -1.93 24.95 -38.52
N ILE A 403 -2.16 26.15 -39.04
CA ILE A 403 -2.66 27.30 -38.31
C ILE A 403 -4.11 27.54 -38.68
N ASN A 404 -4.98 27.71 -37.71
CA ASN A 404 -6.33 28.18 -37.89
C ASN A 404 -6.68 29.15 -36.77
N ASP A 405 -7.33 30.26 -37.11
CA ASP A 405 -7.68 31.35 -36.18
C ASP A 405 -6.50 31.88 -35.35
N GLY A 406 -5.33 32.01 -35.98
CA GLY A 406 -4.15 32.52 -35.34
C GLY A 406 -3.45 31.55 -34.36
N ALA A 407 -3.91 30.33 -34.25
CA ALA A 407 -3.32 29.32 -33.35
C ALA A 407 -2.86 28.07 -34.12
N VAL A 408 -1.78 27.44 -33.65
CA VAL A 408 -1.35 26.16 -34.21
C VAL A 408 -2.31 25.06 -33.72
N LYS A 409 -3.06 24.49 -34.65
CA LYS A 409 -4.04 23.43 -34.30
C LYS A 409 -3.50 22.03 -34.43
N HIS A 410 -2.50 21.85 -35.30
CA HIS A 410 -1.93 20.52 -35.54
C HIS A 410 -0.52 20.64 -36.09
N ILE A 411 0.35 19.72 -35.69
CA ILE A 411 1.70 19.56 -36.23
C ILE A 411 1.75 18.24 -37.00
N LYS A 412 2.09 18.34 -38.28
CA LYS A 412 2.27 17.18 -39.17
C LYS A 412 3.75 16.89 -39.33
N VAL A 413 4.17 15.70 -39.03
CA VAL A 413 5.50 15.21 -39.37
C VAL A 413 5.51 14.86 -40.86
N ASN A 414 6.29 15.60 -41.65
CA ASN A 414 6.39 15.41 -43.10
C ASN A 414 7.44 14.35 -43.45
N THR A 415 8.57 14.35 -42.69
CA THR A 415 9.65 13.37 -42.84
C THR A 415 10.16 12.99 -41.47
N ARG A 416 10.28 11.71 -41.19
CA ARG A 416 10.69 11.20 -39.88
C ARG A 416 12.19 11.23 -39.62
N GLY A 417 13.00 11.57 -40.65
CA GLY A 417 14.47 11.57 -40.60
C GLY A 417 15.11 10.42 -41.35
N SER A 418 16.43 10.45 -41.51
CA SER A 418 17.20 9.72 -42.53
C SER A 418 17.32 8.21 -42.35
N THR A 419 16.75 7.63 -41.36
CA THR A 419 16.95 6.20 -41.12
C THR A 419 15.69 5.36 -41.18
N HIS A 420 14.49 5.90 -41.26
CA HIS A 420 13.34 5.02 -41.43
C HIS A 420 12.04 5.63 -41.91
N PHE A 421 11.42 4.87 -42.75
CA PHE A 421 10.03 4.65 -43.08
C PHE A 421 9.32 5.77 -43.84
N THR A 422 9.49 5.73 -45.15
CA THR A 422 8.40 6.04 -46.05
C THR A 422 7.51 4.80 -46.14
N THR A 423 6.59 4.62 -45.25
CA THR A 423 5.44 3.76 -45.49
C THR A 423 4.37 4.57 -46.24
N SER A 424 4.73 5.16 -47.32
CA SER A 424 3.76 5.67 -48.27
C SER A 424 3.65 4.68 -49.42
N GLY A 425 2.52 4.09 -49.59
CA GLY A 425 2.25 3.16 -50.70
C GLY A 425 0.78 3.18 -51.01
N PHE A 426 0.43 2.75 -52.22
CA PHE A 426 -0.98 2.61 -52.56
C PHE A 426 -1.56 1.41 -51.81
N ALA A 427 -2.66 1.63 -51.11
CA ALA A 427 -3.44 0.55 -50.54
C ALA A 427 -3.87 -0.42 -51.63
N GLN A 428 -3.63 -1.71 -51.43
CA GLN A 428 -4.02 -2.73 -52.42
C GLN A 428 -5.51 -3.08 -52.34
N ALA A 429 -6.12 -2.94 -51.20
CA ALA A 429 -7.54 -3.16 -50.96
C ALA A 429 -7.94 -2.57 -49.60
N GLY A 430 -9.21 -2.39 -49.39
CA GLY A 430 -9.76 -1.97 -48.11
C GLY A 430 -11.23 -2.35 -47.98
N THR A 431 -11.69 -2.42 -46.77
CA THR A 431 -13.10 -2.54 -46.40
C THR A 431 -13.47 -1.37 -45.49
N SER A 432 -14.66 -1.35 -44.92
CA SER A 432 -15.05 -0.35 -43.92
C SER A 432 -14.23 -0.38 -42.65
N SER A 433 -13.52 -1.47 -42.37
CA SER A 433 -12.76 -1.69 -41.12
C SER A 433 -11.34 -2.19 -41.32
N THR A 434 -10.92 -2.49 -42.55
CA THR A 434 -9.59 -3.01 -42.83
C THR A 434 -8.95 -2.32 -44.02
N ILE A 435 -7.63 -2.20 -44.03
CA ILE A 435 -6.83 -1.74 -45.13
C ILE A 435 -5.69 -2.73 -45.41
N LYS A 436 -5.52 -3.11 -46.65
CA LYS A 436 -4.38 -3.91 -47.08
C LYS A 436 -3.29 -2.95 -47.57
N LEU A 437 -2.16 -2.99 -46.87
CA LEU A 437 -1.01 -2.14 -47.17
C LEU A 437 -0.35 -2.46 -48.48
N ALA A 438 0.58 -1.61 -48.92
CA ALA A 438 1.33 -1.83 -50.13
C ALA A 438 2.13 -3.14 -50.11
N ALA A 439 2.31 -3.81 -51.27
CA ALA A 439 3.09 -5.02 -51.33
C ALA A 439 4.59 -4.83 -50.99
N SER A 440 5.06 -3.59 -51.02
CA SER A 440 6.39 -3.18 -50.63
C SER A 440 6.55 -2.97 -49.14
N ASP A 441 5.46 -3.10 -48.36
CA ASP A 441 5.52 -2.98 -46.90
C ASP A 441 6.08 -4.29 -46.32
N SER A 442 7.26 -4.19 -45.74
CA SER A 442 8.01 -5.31 -45.16
C SER A 442 8.04 -5.29 -43.63
N GLN A 443 7.17 -4.52 -43.01
CA GLN A 443 7.15 -4.45 -41.56
C GLN A 443 6.57 -5.72 -40.92
N PRO A 444 7.06 -6.13 -39.77
CA PRO A 444 6.53 -7.28 -39.04
C PRO A 444 5.08 -7.05 -38.61
N ASP A 445 4.37 -8.14 -38.38
CA ASP A 445 3.03 -8.09 -37.79
C ASP A 445 3.06 -7.28 -36.49
N ASP A 446 1.99 -6.59 -36.23
CA ASP A 446 1.81 -5.69 -35.06
C ASP A 446 2.64 -4.38 -35.07
N PHE A 447 3.48 -4.14 -36.06
CA PHE A 447 4.27 -2.89 -36.15
C PHE A 447 3.40 -1.62 -36.11
N TYR A 448 2.23 -1.66 -36.72
CA TYR A 448 1.33 -0.53 -36.80
C TYR A 448 0.32 -0.45 -35.66
N ASN A 449 0.40 -1.33 -34.67
CA ASN A 449 -0.50 -1.31 -33.53
C ASN A 449 -0.38 0.03 -32.75
N GLY A 450 -1.51 0.68 -32.57
CA GLY A 450 -1.58 2.00 -31.93
C GLY A 450 -1.19 3.18 -32.82
N MET A 451 -0.82 2.95 -34.09
CA MET A 451 -0.53 4.02 -35.04
C MET A 451 -1.80 4.47 -35.78
N ARG A 452 -1.84 5.75 -36.13
CA ARG A 452 -2.92 6.30 -36.94
C ARG A 452 -2.56 6.19 -38.41
N ILE A 453 -3.35 5.45 -39.19
CA ILE A 453 -3.24 5.39 -40.62
C ILE A 453 -4.13 6.50 -41.22
N THR A 454 -3.55 7.35 -42.05
CA THR A 454 -4.31 8.34 -42.79
C THR A 454 -4.34 7.93 -44.28
N VAL A 455 -5.54 7.72 -44.78
CA VAL A 455 -5.78 7.39 -46.20
C VAL A 455 -6.13 8.68 -46.92
N TYR A 456 -5.40 9.00 -47.97
CA TYR A 456 -5.72 10.09 -48.89
C TYR A 456 -6.33 9.50 -50.14
N THR A 457 -7.45 10.02 -50.60
CA THR A 457 -7.94 9.78 -51.94
C THR A 457 -7.07 10.58 -52.89
N GLY A 458 -6.41 9.90 -53.84
CA GLY A 458 -5.67 10.53 -54.93
C GLY A 458 -6.60 11.17 -55.97
#